data_6ee6e977c053e431fe92e1e6c9021579
#
_entry.id   6ee6e977c053e431fe92e1e6c9021579
#
_cell.length_a   1.000
_cell.length_b   1.000
_cell.length_c   1.000
_cell.angle_alpha   90.00
_cell.angle_beta   90.00
_cell.angle_gamma   90.00
#
_symmetry.space_group_name_H-M   'P 1'
#
loop_
_entity.id
_entity.type
_entity.pdbx_description
1 polymer ?
#
loop_
_entity_poly.entity_id
_entity_poly.type
_entity_poly.pdbx_seq_one_letter_code
_entity_poly.pdbx_strand_id
1 'polypeptide(L)'
;MTQRPNSVDASMERTTRRAFLTGAGVATLTALAGCSGGNSGSDGESGGATDSSGGATGTPDSMTESTMADSMTIFHAGSLAPPFSSAESQFEDEYGVDVTREAKGSVASTQKITQQGRTADVLGVSDFRLIRDRVLPDYGNWYSIFTTNSMSIQYREDSPGASDISKDNWWEVLSRDDVMIGHSDPAVDPGGYRAVMTQQLGKEEFNGERLYDESTYQTLRDNSVVPTGTETNLEGQLESGELDYVMYYQSISSTSGKPFIDLQPEVDLSQATSEYARHYAKATVETESGTFTGAPIAYGMSVPNVAEAPGRGAQWVEYFATDPGRTILEKQGLVPVDPIVVPKSGQDAVPDRVMNVASAQSNLGPLEL
;
A
#
# COMPACT_ATOMS: atom_id res chain seq x y z
N MET A 1 61.65 -22.83 -31.52
CA MET A 1 61.57 -21.38 -31.29
C MET A 1 60.30 -20.86 -31.96
N THR A 2 59.22 -20.72 -31.20
CA THR A 2 58.01 -20.04 -31.63
C THR A 2 57.36 -19.44 -30.37
N GLN A 3 57.38 -18.14 -30.31
CA GLN A 3 56.88 -17.32 -29.20
C GLN A 3 55.35 -17.37 -29.15
N ARG A 4 54.79 -17.45 -27.95
CA ARG A 4 53.39 -17.18 -27.65
C ARG A 4 53.18 -15.68 -27.42
N PRO A 5 52.09 -15.06 -27.86
CA PRO A 5 51.77 -13.69 -27.46
C PRO A 5 51.02 -13.66 -26.12
N ASN A 6 51.31 -12.61 -25.38
CA ASN A 6 50.79 -12.27 -24.04
C ASN A 6 49.26 -12.14 -23.99
N SER A 7 48.69 -12.67 -22.93
CA SER A 7 47.34 -12.37 -22.45
C SER A 7 47.31 -10.94 -21.89
N VAL A 8 46.48 -10.08 -22.47
CA VAL A 8 46.18 -8.74 -21.98
C VAL A 8 45.00 -8.87 -21.00
N ASP A 9 45.23 -8.28 -19.85
CA ASP A 9 44.42 -8.26 -18.65
C ASP A 9 43.04 -7.61 -18.87
N ALA A 10 41.96 -8.33 -18.61
CA ALA A 10 40.55 -7.89 -18.74
C ALA A 10 39.95 -7.40 -17.39
N SER A 11 40.75 -6.68 -16.60
CA SER A 11 40.33 -6.27 -15.25
C SER A 11 40.01 -4.78 -15.05
N MET A 12 39.68 -4.03 -16.12
CA MET A 12 39.58 -2.56 -16.00
C MET A 12 38.26 -1.90 -16.44
N GLU A 13 37.15 -2.63 -16.61
CA GLU A 13 35.87 -2.00 -17.02
C GLU A 13 34.73 -2.05 -15.99
N ARG A 14 34.97 -2.60 -14.80
CA ARG A 14 33.88 -2.74 -13.79
C ARG A 14 33.65 -1.57 -12.86
N THR A 15 34.39 -0.46 -12.98
CA THR A 15 34.38 0.63 -11.96
C THR A 15 33.53 1.86 -12.33
N THR A 16 32.89 1.91 -13.51
CA THR A 16 32.31 3.16 -14.01
C THR A 16 30.80 3.32 -13.82
N ARG A 17 30.06 2.28 -13.41
CA ARG A 17 28.60 2.37 -13.23
C ARG A 17 28.11 2.65 -11.80
N ARG A 18 28.97 2.55 -10.78
CA ARG A 18 28.59 2.76 -9.36
C ARG A 18 28.78 4.19 -8.82
N ALA A 19 29.22 5.15 -9.62
CA ALA A 19 29.69 6.48 -9.13
C ALA A 19 28.70 7.65 -9.30
N PHE A 20 27.42 7.45 -9.67
CA PHE A 20 26.50 8.54 -10.01
C PHE A 20 25.41 8.87 -8.98
N LEU A 21 25.38 8.30 -7.79
CA LEU A 21 24.31 8.52 -6.81
C LEU A 21 24.70 9.32 -5.55
N THR A 22 25.79 10.08 -5.56
CA THR A 22 26.11 11.04 -4.49
C THR A 22 26.27 12.45 -5.02
N GLY A 23 25.14 13.15 -5.22
CA GLY A 23 25.07 14.58 -5.53
C GLY A 23 24.26 15.30 -4.45
N ALA A 24 24.89 15.76 -3.37
CA ALA A 24 24.29 16.62 -2.37
C ALA A 24 24.11 18.04 -2.91
N GLY A 25 22.88 18.46 -3.18
CA GLY A 25 22.53 19.83 -3.51
C GLY A 25 22.13 20.60 -2.26
N VAL A 26 22.98 21.52 -1.84
CA VAL A 26 22.70 22.55 -0.80
C VAL A 26 21.83 23.62 -1.45
N ALA A 27 20.59 23.80 -1.00
CA ALA A 27 19.75 24.95 -1.35
C ALA A 27 19.59 25.88 -0.17
N THR A 28 20.03 27.09 -0.36
CA THR A 28 20.02 28.23 0.54
C THR A 28 18.63 28.78 0.80
N LEU A 29 18.32 28.99 2.08
CA LEU A 29 17.15 29.73 2.59
C LEU A 29 17.31 31.24 2.30
N THR A 30 16.28 31.82 1.70
CA THR A 30 16.05 33.29 1.74
C THR A 30 14.74 33.58 2.46
N ALA A 31 14.87 34.21 3.61
CA ALA A 31 13.76 34.75 4.39
C ALA A 31 13.31 36.10 3.80
N LEU A 32 11.98 36.28 3.68
CA LEU A 32 11.39 37.60 3.49
C LEU A 32 10.33 37.83 4.57
N ALA A 33 10.68 38.75 5.45
CA ALA A 33 9.77 39.36 6.43
C ALA A 33 8.98 40.49 5.78
N GLY A 34 7.69 40.62 6.14
CA GLY A 34 6.87 41.76 5.75
C GLY A 34 5.73 41.97 6.75
N CYS A 35 5.80 43.10 7.44
CA CYS A 35 4.97 43.56 8.56
C CYS A 35 3.61 44.17 8.15
N SER A 36 2.65 44.04 9.03
CA SER A 36 1.94 45.12 9.78
C SER A 36 0.66 45.74 9.22
N GLY A 37 -0.25 45.94 10.15
CA GLY A 37 -1.32 46.93 10.19
C GLY A 37 -2.69 46.26 10.45
N GLY A 38 -3.35 46.32 11.56
CA GLY A 38 -3.60 47.39 12.49
C GLY A 38 -4.96 48.04 12.23
N ASN A 39 -5.94 47.80 13.03
CA ASN A 39 -6.68 48.78 13.83
C ASN A 39 -8.11 48.30 14.21
N SER A 40 -8.37 48.27 15.49
CA SER A 40 -9.45 48.83 16.36
C SER A 40 -10.86 48.94 15.73
N GLY A 41 -11.89 48.50 16.39
CA GLY A 41 -12.42 48.65 17.72
C GLY A 41 -13.92 48.95 17.62
N SER A 42 -14.69 48.42 18.46
CA SER A 42 -15.60 49.13 19.36
C SER A 42 -16.79 48.30 19.83
N ASP A 43 -17.02 48.48 21.06
CA ASP A 43 -18.00 48.03 22.03
C ASP A 43 -19.49 48.04 21.62
N GLY A 44 -20.23 47.16 22.28
CA GLY A 44 -21.70 47.23 22.32
C GLY A 44 -22.33 46.16 23.20
N GLU A 45 -22.63 46.53 24.40
CA GLU A 45 -23.26 45.80 25.52
C GLU A 45 -24.68 45.31 25.24
N SER A 46 -25.05 44.30 26.06
CA SER A 46 -26.28 44.16 26.85
C SER A 46 -27.34 43.13 26.44
N GLY A 47 -27.45 42.11 27.23
CA GLY A 47 -28.66 41.85 28.03
C GLY A 47 -29.66 40.82 27.50
N GLY A 48 -29.91 39.78 28.32
CA GLY A 48 -31.18 39.09 28.35
C GLY A 48 -31.17 37.58 28.56
N ALA A 49 -31.13 37.15 29.78
CA ALA A 49 -31.44 35.80 30.16
C ALA A 49 -32.94 35.50 30.03
N THR A 50 -33.31 34.35 29.49
CA THR A 50 -34.53 33.64 29.89
C THR A 50 -34.34 32.13 29.80
N ASP A 51 -34.48 31.53 30.90
CA ASP A 51 -34.59 30.12 31.22
C ASP A 51 -35.84 29.50 30.56
N SER A 52 -35.69 28.31 29.94
CA SER A 52 -36.81 27.40 29.72
C SER A 52 -36.32 25.96 29.57
N SER A 53 -36.46 25.22 30.66
CA SER A 53 -36.40 23.77 30.71
C SER A 53 -37.49 23.13 29.86
N GLY A 54 -37.07 22.25 28.95
CA GLY A 54 -37.96 21.37 28.21
C GLY A 54 -37.21 20.08 27.86
N GLY A 55 -37.39 19.04 28.69
CA GLY A 55 -36.89 17.71 28.37
C GLY A 55 -37.61 17.13 27.15
N ALA A 56 -36.83 16.71 26.18
CA ALA A 56 -37.27 15.82 25.13
C ALA A 56 -36.29 14.66 25.05
N THR A 57 -36.76 13.48 25.46
CA THR A 57 -36.18 12.20 25.11
C THR A 57 -36.31 12.02 23.60
N GLY A 58 -35.28 12.40 22.87
CA GLY A 58 -35.15 12.13 21.41
C GLY A 58 -34.41 10.84 21.25
N THR A 59 -35.06 9.84 20.69
CA THR A 59 -34.49 8.68 19.97
C THR A 59 -33.37 9.16 19.05
N PRO A 60 -32.23 8.43 18.91
CA PRO A 60 -31.22 8.80 17.93
C PRO A 60 -31.81 8.59 16.54
N ASP A 61 -32.32 9.66 15.98
CA ASP A 61 -32.86 9.71 14.62
C ASP A 61 -31.71 9.74 13.62
N SER A 62 -31.85 8.98 12.55
CA SER A 62 -30.93 8.90 11.42
C SER A 62 -30.42 10.30 11.04
N MET A 63 -29.10 10.50 11.07
CA MET A 63 -28.49 11.68 10.48
C MET A 63 -28.85 11.68 8.99
N THR A 64 -29.68 12.58 8.59
CA THR A 64 -30.03 12.84 7.19
C THR A 64 -28.77 13.31 6.48
N GLU A 65 -28.55 12.91 5.22
CA GLU A 65 -27.41 13.29 4.36
C GLU A 65 -27.09 14.80 4.37
N SER A 66 -28.08 15.61 4.63
CA SER A 66 -27.99 17.08 4.75
C SER A 66 -27.09 17.62 5.88
N THR A 67 -26.52 16.76 6.74
CA THR A 67 -25.61 17.14 7.83
C THR A 67 -24.21 16.57 7.70
N MET A 68 -23.90 15.88 6.61
CA MET A 68 -22.57 15.36 6.34
C MET A 68 -21.62 16.44 5.82
N ALA A 69 -20.34 16.32 6.14
CA ALA A 69 -19.31 17.25 5.68
C ALA A 69 -19.23 17.31 4.15
N ASP A 70 -18.85 18.47 3.62
CA ASP A 70 -18.75 18.75 2.18
C ASP A 70 -17.37 18.31 1.62
N SER A 71 -16.44 17.88 2.47
CA SER A 71 -15.11 17.41 2.06
C SER A 71 -14.62 16.28 2.96
N MET A 72 -13.68 15.47 2.45
CA MET A 72 -12.99 14.43 3.20
C MET A 72 -11.56 14.22 2.73
N THR A 73 -10.71 13.67 3.59
CA THR A 73 -9.30 13.36 3.32
C THR A 73 -9.03 11.87 3.48
N ILE A 74 -8.35 11.27 2.51
CA ILE A 74 -8.00 9.85 2.49
C ILE A 74 -6.49 9.68 2.44
N PHE A 75 -5.90 8.94 3.40
CA PHE A 75 -4.53 8.44 3.28
C PHE A 75 -4.57 6.99 2.83
N HIS A 76 -3.78 6.64 1.81
CA HIS A 76 -3.86 5.29 1.27
C HIS A 76 -2.54 4.75 0.72
N ALA A 77 -2.48 3.41 0.54
CA ALA A 77 -1.40 2.71 -0.13
C ALA A 77 -1.22 3.18 -1.58
N GLY A 78 0.01 3.10 -2.10
CA GLY A 78 0.30 3.38 -3.50
C GLY A 78 -0.53 2.53 -4.46
N SER A 79 -0.65 1.24 -4.20
CA SER A 79 -1.44 0.28 -4.99
C SER A 79 -2.96 0.53 -4.96
N LEU A 80 -3.45 1.35 -4.03
CA LEU A 80 -4.85 1.82 -4.02
C LEU A 80 -5.06 3.11 -4.83
N ALA A 81 -4.00 3.74 -5.35
CA ALA A 81 -4.14 5.00 -6.10
C ALA A 81 -5.02 4.84 -7.35
N PRO A 82 -4.86 3.81 -8.22
CA PRO A 82 -5.71 3.64 -9.38
C PRO A 82 -7.19 3.37 -9.04
N PRO A 83 -7.56 2.41 -8.16
CA PRO A 83 -8.96 2.18 -7.82
C PRO A 83 -9.60 3.37 -7.09
N PHE A 84 -8.88 4.04 -6.20
CA PHE A 84 -9.42 5.19 -5.48
C PHE A 84 -9.57 6.41 -6.40
N SER A 85 -8.67 6.59 -7.39
CA SER A 85 -8.85 7.62 -8.41
C SER A 85 -10.08 7.37 -9.28
N SER A 86 -10.32 6.11 -9.63
CA SER A 86 -11.50 5.73 -10.42
C SER A 86 -12.81 5.88 -9.64
N ALA A 87 -12.76 5.72 -8.32
CA ALA A 87 -13.92 5.88 -7.44
C ALA A 87 -14.22 7.35 -7.10
N GLU A 88 -13.18 8.20 -6.99
CA GLU A 88 -13.27 9.59 -6.54
C GLU A 88 -14.35 10.37 -7.27
N SER A 89 -14.26 10.51 -8.60
CA SER A 89 -15.22 11.27 -9.37
C SER A 89 -16.66 10.74 -9.29
N GLN A 90 -16.82 9.41 -9.24
CA GLN A 90 -18.14 8.81 -9.11
C GLN A 90 -18.73 9.05 -7.71
N PHE A 91 -17.89 8.98 -6.68
CA PHE A 91 -18.28 9.21 -5.31
C PHE A 91 -18.62 10.69 -5.06
N GLU A 92 -17.82 11.60 -5.62
CA GLU A 92 -18.06 13.05 -5.55
C GLU A 92 -19.38 13.43 -6.23
N ASP A 93 -19.63 12.89 -7.43
CA ASP A 93 -20.86 13.14 -8.19
C ASP A 93 -22.10 12.57 -7.48
N GLU A 94 -21.99 11.39 -6.87
CA GLU A 94 -23.11 10.72 -6.20
C GLU A 94 -23.46 11.36 -4.85
N TYR A 95 -22.40 11.75 -4.07
CA TYR A 95 -22.58 12.17 -2.68
C TYR A 95 -22.37 13.67 -2.42
N GLY A 96 -21.97 14.43 -3.43
CA GLY A 96 -21.76 15.89 -3.30
C GLY A 96 -20.68 16.24 -2.28
N VAL A 97 -19.55 15.53 -2.29
CA VAL A 97 -18.43 15.67 -1.37
C VAL A 97 -17.13 15.86 -2.15
N ASP A 98 -16.23 16.73 -1.69
CA ASP A 98 -14.89 16.92 -2.26
C ASP A 98 -13.90 15.94 -1.59
N VAL A 99 -13.21 15.10 -2.38
CA VAL A 99 -12.31 14.07 -1.88
C VAL A 99 -10.86 14.44 -2.15
N THR A 100 -10.07 14.62 -1.09
CA THR A 100 -8.62 14.80 -1.18
C THR A 100 -7.91 13.49 -0.82
N ARG A 101 -6.97 13.03 -1.67
CA ARG A 101 -6.25 11.79 -1.45
C ARG A 101 -4.73 12.00 -1.38
N GLU A 102 -4.08 11.30 -0.46
CA GLU A 102 -2.63 11.21 -0.38
C GLU A 102 -2.17 9.75 -0.47
N ALA A 103 -1.54 9.38 -1.60
CA ALA A 103 -0.93 8.08 -1.80
C ALA A 103 0.51 8.05 -1.25
N LYS A 104 0.81 7.07 -0.40
CA LYS A 104 2.15 6.74 0.12
C LYS A 104 2.23 5.24 0.38
N GLY A 105 3.42 4.71 0.72
CA GLY A 105 3.51 3.36 1.27
C GLY A 105 2.64 3.23 2.52
N SER A 106 2.01 2.07 2.75
CA SER A 106 1.03 1.90 3.83
C SER A 106 1.60 2.17 5.22
N VAL A 107 2.86 1.79 5.47
CA VAL A 107 3.54 2.08 6.75
C VAL A 107 3.66 3.59 6.94
N ALA A 108 4.10 4.31 5.90
CA ALA A 108 4.23 5.76 5.93
C ALA A 108 2.87 6.46 6.10
N SER A 109 1.80 5.98 5.43
CA SER A 109 0.43 6.48 5.59
C SER A 109 -0.09 6.29 7.02
N THR A 110 0.18 5.13 7.63
CA THR A 110 -0.16 4.85 9.02
C THR A 110 0.60 5.79 9.98
N GLN A 111 1.90 6.00 9.75
CA GLN A 111 2.74 6.88 10.58
C GLN A 111 2.29 8.36 10.54
N LYS A 112 1.69 8.83 9.46
CA LYS A 112 1.12 10.19 9.43
C LYS A 112 0.09 10.40 10.54
N ILE A 113 -0.73 9.40 10.80
CA ILE A 113 -1.75 9.44 11.87
C ILE A 113 -1.11 9.18 13.23
N THR A 114 -0.37 8.07 13.37
CA THR A 114 0.09 7.56 14.66
C THR A 114 1.30 8.30 15.23
N GLN A 115 2.11 8.95 14.39
CA GLN A 115 3.37 9.59 14.82
C GLN A 115 3.44 11.08 14.47
N GLN A 116 2.78 11.51 13.38
CA GLN A 116 2.89 12.89 12.91
C GLN A 116 1.65 13.74 13.27
N GLY A 117 0.62 13.14 13.90
CA GLY A 117 -0.59 13.86 14.35
C GLY A 117 -1.44 14.42 13.19
N ARG A 118 -1.34 13.83 11.99
CA ARG A 118 -2.17 14.24 10.86
C ARG A 118 -3.55 13.60 10.91
N THR A 119 -4.55 14.31 10.43
CA THR A 119 -5.94 13.83 10.32
C THR A 119 -6.21 13.22 8.96
N ALA A 120 -7.05 12.19 8.94
CA ALA A 120 -7.64 11.62 7.73
C ALA A 120 -8.99 11.01 8.09
N ASP A 121 -9.92 11.01 7.15
CA ASP A 121 -11.26 10.44 7.29
C ASP A 121 -11.29 8.97 6.89
N VAL A 122 -10.33 8.53 6.08
CA VAL A 122 -10.09 7.13 5.76
C VAL A 122 -8.59 6.86 5.73
N LEU A 123 -8.21 5.71 6.29
CA LEU A 123 -6.89 5.10 6.08
C LEU A 123 -7.09 3.78 5.32
N GLY A 124 -6.53 3.69 4.10
CA GLY A 124 -6.52 2.48 3.29
C GLY A 124 -5.11 1.91 3.16
N VAL A 125 -4.90 0.65 3.53
CA VAL A 125 -3.57 0.01 3.56
C VAL A 125 -3.56 -1.30 2.80
N SER A 126 -2.43 -1.66 2.21
CA SER A 126 -2.23 -2.94 1.53
C SER A 126 -1.90 -4.10 2.48
N ASP A 127 -1.71 -3.83 3.76
CA ASP A 127 -1.62 -4.84 4.82
C ASP A 127 -2.50 -4.42 6.01
N PHE A 128 -3.64 -5.08 6.20
CA PHE A 128 -4.59 -4.76 7.26
C PHE A 128 -3.97 -4.83 8.67
N ARG A 129 -2.90 -5.62 8.86
CA ARG A 129 -2.19 -5.74 10.14
C ARG A 129 -1.60 -4.41 10.61
N LEU A 130 -1.30 -3.48 9.69
CA LEU A 130 -0.87 -2.13 10.05
C LEU A 130 -1.98 -1.36 10.79
N ILE A 131 -3.24 -1.55 10.42
CA ILE A 131 -4.36 -0.97 11.19
C ILE A 131 -4.52 -1.70 12.51
N ARG A 132 -4.62 -3.03 12.47
CA ARG A 132 -4.80 -3.86 13.67
C ARG A 132 -3.76 -3.58 14.75
N ASP A 133 -2.47 -3.52 14.37
CA ASP A 133 -1.36 -3.54 15.31
C ASP A 133 -0.81 -2.14 15.64
N ARG A 134 -1.13 -1.09 14.86
CA ARG A 134 -0.55 0.25 15.01
C ARG A 134 -1.57 1.37 15.15
N VAL A 135 -2.78 1.18 14.62
CA VAL A 135 -3.85 2.19 14.70
C VAL A 135 -4.79 1.85 15.87
N LEU A 136 -5.12 0.57 16.03
CA LEU A 136 -5.99 0.15 17.15
C LEU A 136 -5.18 -0.06 18.43
N PRO A 137 -5.77 0.24 19.62
CA PRO A 137 -7.04 0.97 19.80
C PRO A 137 -6.88 2.50 19.85
N ASP A 138 -5.63 3.02 19.85
CA ASP A 138 -5.34 4.41 20.23
C ASP A 138 -5.83 5.44 19.19
N TYR A 139 -5.79 5.07 17.91
CA TYR A 139 -6.13 5.95 16.78
C TYR A 139 -7.32 5.46 15.96
N GLY A 140 -7.94 4.35 16.34
CA GLY A 140 -9.09 3.77 15.68
C GLY A 140 -9.74 2.69 16.53
N ASN A 141 -10.98 2.29 16.19
CA ASN A 141 -11.72 1.30 16.95
C ASN A 141 -12.14 0.09 16.11
N TRP A 142 -12.02 0.17 14.80
CA TRP A 142 -12.43 -0.88 13.89
C TRP A 142 -11.68 -0.78 12.56
N TYR A 143 -11.72 -1.84 11.77
CA TYR A 143 -11.31 -1.86 10.38
C TYR A 143 -12.12 -2.88 9.59
N SER A 144 -12.07 -2.77 8.27
CA SER A 144 -12.61 -3.78 7.35
C SER A 144 -11.51 -4.32 6.44
N ILE A 145 -11.61 -5.59 6.04
CA ILE A 145 -10.87 -6.18 4.93
C ILE A 145 -11.80 -6.19 3.72
N PHE A 146 -11.37 -5.59 2.61
CA PHE A 146 -12.24 -5.34 1.47
C PHE A 146 -11.70 -5.90 0.15
N THR A 147 -10.40 -6.18 0.04
CA THR A 147 -9.80 -6.75 -1.17
C THR A 147 -8.52 -7.52 -0.86
N THR A 148 -8.13 -8.40 -1.79
CA THR A 148 -6.88 -9.15 -1.78
C THR A 148 -6.07 -8.89 -3.05
N ASN A 149 -4.82 -9.36 -3.09
CA ASN A 149 -3.90 -9.18 -4.20
C ASN A 149 -2.89 -10.34 -4.26
N SER A 150 -1.99 -10.30 -5.23
CA SER A 150 -0.81 -11.16 -5.33
C SER A 150 0.42 -10.35 -5.74
N MET A 151 1.60 -10.95 -5.63
CA MET A 151 2.84 -10.40 -6.15
C MET A 151 3.06 -10.86 -7.59
N SER A 152 3.72 -10.02 -8.38
CA SER A 152 4.06 -10.26 -9.79
C SER A 152 5.41 -9.62 -10.14
N ILE A 153 5.90 -9.91 -11.35
CA ILE A 153 7.09 -9.28 -11.92
C ILE A 153 6.68 -8.60 -13.23
N GLN A 154 6.90 -7.29 -13.31
CA GLN A 154 6.70 -6.51 -14.52
C GLN A 154 8.04 -6.16 -15.17
N TYR A 155 8.05 -6.03 -16.50
CA TYR A 155 9.25 -5.75 -17.27
C TYR A 155 8.92 -5.00 -18.56
N ARG A 156 9.96 -4.57 -19.31
CA ARG A 156 9.82 -4.03 -20.66
C ARG A 156 10.11 -5.11 -21.67
N GLU A 157 9.59 -4.96 -22.89
CA GLU A 157 9.88 -5.88 -24.01
C GLU A 157 11.37 -5.98 -24.35
N ASP A 158 12.15 -4.93 -24.06
CA ASP A 158 13.59 -4.84 -24.30
C ASP A 158 14.45 -5.09 -23.04
N SER A 159 13.86 -5.52 -21.92
CA SER A 159 14.62 -5.91 -20.73
C SER A 159 15.49 -7.14 -21.01
N PRO A 160 16.69 -7.24 -20.38
CA PRO A 160 17.56 -8.41 -20.56
C PRO A 160 16.81 -9.70 -20.21
N GLY A 161 16.68 -10.63 -21.17
CA GLY A 161 15.94 -11.87 -20.99
C GLY A 161 14.43 -11.80 -21.12
N ALA A 162 13.85 -10.68 -21.57
CA ALA A 162 12.41 -10.51 -21.74
C ALA A 162 11.78 -11.55 -22.69
N SER A 163 12.51 -12.04 -23.69
CA SER A 163 12.05 -13.10 -24.61
C SER A 163 12.01 -14.48 -23.96
N ASP A 164 12.71 -14.68 -22.87
CA ASP A 164 12.93 -16.00 -22.25
C ASP A 164 12.17 -16.16 -20.93
N ILE A 165 11.84 -15.04 -20.27
CA ILE A 165 11.23 -15.04 -18.95
C ILE A 165 9.82 -15.64 -18.97
N SER A 166 9.57 -16.49 -17.99
CA SER A 166 8.27 -17.13 -17.75
C SER A 166 8.05 -17.36 -16.28
N LYS A 167 6.85 -17.81 -15.91
CA LYS A 167 6.52 -18.25 -14.56
C LYS A 167 7.49 -19.33 -14.04
N ASP A 168 8.00 -20.19 -14.90
CA ASP A 168 8.76 -21.37 -14.51
C ASP A 168 10.28 -21.15 -14.47
N ASN A 169 10.78 -19.94 -14.82
CA ASN A 169 12.22 -19.65 -14.84
C ASN A 169 12.59 -18.19 -14.50
N TRP A 170 11.67 -17.40 -13.94
CA TRP A 170 11.94 -15.99 -13.65
C TRP A 170 13.18 -15.78 -12.78
N TRP A 171 13.47 -16.68 -11.85
CA TRP A 171 14.66 -16.61 -10.99
C TRP A 171 15.97 -16.79 -11.76
N GLU A 172 15.96 -17.61 -12.83
CA GLU A 172 17.13 -17.78 -13.69
C GLU A 172 17.42 -16.52 -14.51
N VAL A 173 16.37 -15.86 -15.00
CA VAL A 173 16.50 -14.62 -15.75
C VAL A 173 16.90 -13.47 -14.83
N LEU A 174 16.26 -13.32 -13.67
CA LEU A 174 16.53 -12.24 -12.72
C LEU A 174 17.88 -12.40 -12.00
N SER A 175 18.49 -13.59 -12.03
CA SER A 175 19.83 -13.86 -11.47
C SER A 175 20.97 -13.58 -12.44
N ARG A 176 20.71 -13.08 -13.66
CA ARG A 176 21.76 -12.72 -14.61
C ARG A 176 22.52 -11.48 -14.13
N ASP A 177 23.82 -11.41 -14.43
CA ASP A 177 24.72 -10.35 -13.94
C ASP A 177 24.35 -8.93 -14.48
N ASP A 178 23.61 -8.85 -15.59
CA ASP A 178 23.21 -7.63 -16.26
C ASP A 178 21.78 -7.17 -15.93
N VAL A 179 21.11 -7.82 -14.98
CA VAL A 179 19.73 -7.53 -14.59
C VAL A 179 19.67 -6.69 -13.32
N MET A 180 18.83 -5.66 -13.34
CA MET A 180 18.49 -4.82 -12.18
C MET A 180 17.00 -4.95 -11.81
N ILE A 181 16.74 -5.37 -10.56
CA ILE A 181 15.40 -5.60 -10.04
C ILE A 181 15.03 -4.45 -9.09
N GLY A 182 13.91 -3.78 -9.35
CA GLY A 182 13.37 -2.73 -8.47
C GLY A 182 12.26 -3.26 -7.55
N HIS A 183 12.23 -2.74 -6.33
CA HIS A 183 11.06 -2.84 -5.44
C HIS A 183 10.98 -1.60 -4.53
N SER A 184 9.82 -1.33 -3.96
CA SER A 184 9.65 -0.23 -3.00
C SER A 184 10.41 -0.49 -1.70
N ASP A 185 10.57 0.57 -0.88
CA ASP A 185 11.29 0.48 0.39
C ASP A 185 10.49 -0.36 1.42
N PRO A 186 11.05 -1.49 1.89
CA PRO A 186 10.40 -2.35 2.89
C PRO A 186 10.06 -1.66 4.22
N ALA A 187 10.78 -0.60 4.57
CA ALA A 187 10.55 0.13 5.83
C ALA A 187 9.28 0.98 5.80
N VAL A 188 8.82 1.39 4.62
CA VAL A 188 7.69 2.32 4.46
C VAL A 188 6.52 1.74 3.65
N ASP A 189 6.74 0.63 2.93
CA ASP A 189 5.77 0.07 2.00
C ASP A 189 5.69 -1.46 2.06
N PRO A 190 4.48 -2.04 2.26
CA PRO A 190 4.26 -3.48 2.19
C PRO A 190 4.66 -4.14 0.86
N GLY A 191 4.54 -3.45 -0.29
CA GLY A 191 5.03 -3.94 -1.58
C GLY A 191 6.51 -4.29 -1.51
N GLY A 192 7.31 -3.45 -0.84
CA GLY A 192 8.74 -3.66 -0.65
C GLY A 192 9.08 -4.89 0.18
N TYR A 193 8.51 -5.03 1.39
CA TYR A 193 8.81 -6.22 2.19
C TYR A 193 8.24 -7.50 1.58
N ARG A 194 7.12 -7.44 0.84
CA ARG A 194 6.57 -8.58 0.12
C ARG A 194 7.41 -9.00 -1.08
N ALA A 195 8.01 -8.07 -1.80
CA ALA A 195 8.99 -8.39 -2.84
C ALA A 195 10.18 -9.15 -2.29
N VAL A 196 10.71 -8.74 -1.12
CA VAL A 196 11.76 -9.48 -0.42
C VAL A 196 11.27 -10.85 0.03
N MET A 197 10.06 -10.95 0.59
CA MET A 197 9.45 -12.23 1.02
C MET A 197 9.24 -13.18 -0.16
N THR A 198 8.78 -12.70 -1.31
CA THR A 198 8.66 -13.49 -2.54
C THR A 198 9.99 -14.15 -2.90
N GLN A 199 11.09 -13.38 -2.84
CA GLN A 199 12.43 -13.92 -3.08
C GLN A 199 12.89 -14.90 -1.98
N GLN A 200 12.54 -14.66 -0.71
CA GLN A 200 12.85 -15.60 0.37
C GLN A 200 12.11 -16.92 0.21
N LEU A 201 10.83 -16.87 -0.15
CA LEU A 201 9.97 -18.03 -0.26
C LEU A 201 10.41 -19.00 -1.36
N GLY A 202 11.00 -18.51 -2.45
CA GLY A 202 11.46 -19.36 -3.54
C GLY A 202 12.57 -20.35 -3.15
N LYS A 203 13.36 -20.06 -2.10
CA LYS A 203 14.36 -21.00 -1.55
C LYS A 203 13.79 -21.93 -0.48
N GLU A 204 12.61 -21.64 0.05
CA GLU A 204 11.96 -22.43 1.10
C GLU A 204 11.23 -23.63 0.51
N GLU A 205 11.36 -24.78 1.13
CA GLU A 205 10.64 -25.98 0.69
C GLU A 205 9.13 -25.82 0.89
N PHE A 206 8.38 -26.09 -0.17
CA PHE A 206 6.93 -26.24 -0.16
C PHE A 206 6.58 -27.60 -0.79
N ASN A 207 5.90 -28.47 -0.04
CA ASN A 207 5.55 -29.81 -0.47
C ASN A 207 6.73 -30.69 -0.95
N GLY A 208 7.93 -30.45 -0.38
CA GLY A 208 9.16 -31.20 -0.69
C GLY A 208 9.96 -30.65 -1.87
N GLU A 209 9.52 -29.56 -2.47
CA GLU A 209 10.20 -28.89 -3.59
C GLU A 209 10.49 -27.42 -3.25
N ARG A 210 11.48 -26.84 -3.90
CA ARG A 210 11.80 -25.40 -3.86
C ARG A 210 12.10 -24.92 -5.27
N LEU A 211 11.88 -23.64 -5.53
CA LEU A 211 12.13 -23.05 -6.86
C LEU A 211 13.63 -22.92 -7.13
N TYR A 212 14.41 -22.54 -6.10
CA TYR A 212 15.85 -22.35 -6.21
C TYR A 212 16.55 -22.50 -4.86
N ASP A 213 17.86 -22.49 -4.89
CA ASP A 213 18.72 -22.62 -3.72
C ASP A 213 19.10 -21.26 -3.09
N GLU A 214 19.85 -21.33 -1.96
CA GLU A 214 20.34 -20.15 -1.25
C GLU A 214 21.22 -19.26 -2.14
N SER A 215 22.05 -19.85 -3.03
CA SER A 215 22.96 -19.05 -3.87
C SER A 215 22.20 -18.21 -4.88
N THR A 216 21.15 -18.75 -5.49
CA THR A 216 20.24 -18.02 -6.38
C THR A 216 19.51 -16.90 -5.63
N TYR A 217 19.02 -17.19 -4.41
CA TYR A 217 18.43 -16.15 -3.56
C TYR A 217 19.39 -14.98 -3.31
N GLN A 218 20.65 -15.25 -2.95
CA GLN A 218 21.64 -14.20 -2.73
C GLN A 218 21.88 -13.37 -4.00
N THR A 219 21.97 -14.01 -5.16
CA THR A 219 22.10 -13.29 -6.46
C THR A 219 20.90 -12.41 -6.74
N LEU A 220 19.67 -12.90 -6.50
CA LEU A 220 18.45 -12.09 -6.63
C LEU A 220 18.49 -10.87 -5.70
N ARG A 221 18.96 -11.05 -4.45
CA ARG A 221 19.13 -9.93 -3.49
C ARG A 221 20.20 -8.92 -3.94
N ASP A 222 21.31 -9.40 -4.48
CA ASP A 222 22.40 -8.55 -4.99
C ASP A 222 21.98 -7.74 -6.23
N ASN A 223 21.11 -8.30 -7.07
CA ASN A 223 20.52 -7.63 -8.23
C ASN A 223 19.35 -6.69 -7.86
N SER A 224 18.85 -6.77 -6.61
CA SER A 224 17.72 -5.95 -6.14
C SER A 224 18.18 -4.60 -5.63
N VAL A 225 17.46 -3.56 -6.04
CA VAL A 225 17.67 -2.17 -5.59
C VAL A 225 16.37 -1.58 -5.06
N VAL A 226 16.53 -0.67 -4.10
CA VAL A 226 15.44 0.15 -3.56
C VAL A 226 15.65 1.56 -4.10
N PRO A 227 15.00 1.92 -5.21
CA PRO A 227 15.05 3.31 -5.68
C PRO A 227 14.36 4.22 -4.66
N THR A 228 14.62 5.50 -4.74
CA THR A 228 13.96 6.48 -3.89
C THR A 228 12.47 6.58 -4.21
N GLY A 229 11.61 6.45 -3.22
CA GLY A 229 10.17 6.65 -3.36
C GLY A 229 9.32 5.42 -3.06
N THR A 230 8.10 5.47 -3.55
CA THR A 230 7.07 4.46 -3.37
C THR A 230 6.85 3.67 -4.67
N GLU A 231 5.94 2.68 -4.65
CA GLU A 231 5.54 1.89 -5.83
C GLU A 231 5.25 2.76 -7.07
N THR A 232 4.65 3.93 -6.90
CA THR A 232 4.31 4.85 -7.99
C THR A 232 5.51 5.39 -8.77
N ASN A 233 6.71 5.35 -8.22
CA ASN A 233 7.93 5.81 -8.88
C ASN A 233 8.63 4.69 -9.67
N LEU A 234 8.37 3.43 -9.31
CA LEU A 234 9.01 2.28 -9.95
C LEU A 234 8.64 2.14 -11.42
N GLU A 235 7.40 2.47 -11.77
CA GLU A 235 6.94 2.39 -13.16
C GLU A 235 7.72 3.33 -14.08
N GLY A 236 7.96 4.57 -13.66
CA GLY A 236 8.76 5.53 -14.40
C GLY A 236 10.24 5.10 -14.58
N GLN A 237 10.81 4.46 -13.54
CA GLN A 237 12.17 3.92 -13.61
C GLN A 237 12.28 2.68 -14.50
N LEU A 238 11.25 1.84 -14.51
CA LEU A 238 11.13 0.76 -15.46
C LEU A 238 11.02 1.31 -16.91
N GLU A 239 10.17 2.31 -17.13
CA GLU A 239 10.01 2.96 -18.45
C GLU A 239 11.29 3.61 -18.97
N SER A 240 12.03 4.28 -18.11
CA SER A 240 13.30 4.93 -18.49
C SER A 240 14.46 3.95 -18.75
N GLY A 241 14.31 2.68 -18.37
CA GLY A 241 15.36 1.67 -18.43
C GLY A 241 16.39 1.78 -17.29
N GLU A 242 16.07 2.51 -16.24
CA GLU A 242 16.86 2.53 -15.00
C GLU A 242 16.72 1.19 -14.24
N LEU A 243 15.55 0.56 -14.35
CA LEU A 243 15.27 -0.79 -13.88
C LEU A 243 14.93 -1.69 -15.07
N ASP A 244 15.29 -2.97 -14.98
CA ASP A 244 14.95 -3.98 -15.99
C ASP A 244 13.66 -4.71 -15.62
N TYR A 245 13.48 -5.00 -14.32
CA TYR A 245 12.35 -5.71 -13.76
C TYR A 245 11.88 -5.00 -12.48
N VAL A 246 10.57 -5.07 -12.21
CA VAL A 246 9.99 -4.57 -10.96
C VAL A 246 9.15 -5.65 -10.31
N MET A 247 9.40 -5.90 -9.03
CA MET A 247 8.57 -6.79 -8.20
C MET A 247 7.59 -5.95 -7.40
N TYR A 248 6.31 -6.06 -7.72
CA TYR A 248 5.23 -5.40 -7.00
C TYR A 248 3.88 -6.11 -7.23
N TYR A 249 2.78 -5.46 -6.87
CA TYR A 249 1.47 -6.11 -6.91
C TYR A 249 0.97 -6.38 -8.33
N GLN A 250 0.34 -7.55 -8.50
CA GLN A 250 -0.29 -7.98 -9.74
C GLN A 250 -1.33 -6.97 -10.24
N SER A 251 -2.08 -6.33 -9.34
CA SER A 251 -3.05 -5.29 -9.70
C SER A 251 -2.41 -4.11 -10.45
N ILE A 252 -1.19 -3.71 -10.10
CA ILE A 252 -0.44 -2.66 -10.81
C ILE A 252 0.03 -3.20 -12.17
N SER A 253 0.64 -4.39 -12.19
CA SER A 253 1.17 -4.99 -13.41
C SER A 253 0.09 -5.20 -14.48
N SER A 254 -1.07 -5.75 -14.08
CA SER A 254 -2.15 -6.10 -15.02
C SER A 254 -2.83 -4.89 -15.67
N THR A 255 -2.70 -3.71 -15.08
CA THR A 255 -3.36 -2.48 -15.56
C THR A 255 -2.42 -1.50 -16.25
N SER A 256 -1.10 -1.74 -16.18
CA SER A 256 -0.08 -0.84 -16.74
C SER A 256 0.06 -0.91 -18.26
N GLY A 257 -0.43 -1.99 -18.90
CA GLY A 257 -0.23 -2.24 -20.34
C GLY A 257 1.17 -2.76 -20.72
N LYS A 258 2.05 -3.00 -19.74
CA LYS A 258 3.38 -3.60 -19.94
C LYS A 258 3.34 -5.11 -19.75
N PRO A 259 4.30 -5.85 -20.33
CA PRO A 259 4.42 -7.28 -20.06
C PRO A 259 4.70 -7.54 -18.56
N PHE A 260 4.10 -8.58 -18.03
CA PHE A 260 4.34 -9.06 -16.68
C PHE A 260 4.15 -10.57 -16.62
N ILE A 261 4.61 -11.19 -15.54
CA ILE A 261 4.36 -12.59 -15.22
C ILE A 261 3.71 -12.71 -13.85
N ASP A 262 2.71 -13.55 -13.78
CA ASP A 262 2.18 -14.07 -12.51
C ASP A 262 3.19 -15.05 -11.93
N LEU A 263 3.30 -15.08 -10.60
CA LEU A 263 4.19 -15.98 -9.90
C LEU A 263 3.49 -17.27 -9.46
N GLN A 264 4.26 -18.23 -8.99
CA GLN A 264 3.74 -19.45 -8.41
C GLN A 264 3.03 -19.13 -7.08
N PRO A 265 1.93 -19.86 -6.75
CA PRO A 265 1.17 -19.61 -5.52
C PRO A 265 2.00 -19.69 -4.23
N GLU A 266 3.07 -20.49 -4.22
CA GLU A 266 3.97 -20.63 -3.06
C GLU A 266 4.82 -19.37 -2.77
N VAL A 267 4.94 -18.44 -3.73
CA VAL A 267 5.73 -17.21 -3.56
C VAL A 267 4.95 -15.91 -3.76
N ASP A 268 3.76 -15.96 -4.35
CA ASP A 268 2.98 -14.78 -4.73
C ASP A 268 2.14 -14.17 -3.60
N LEU A 269 2.07 -14.84 -2.45
CA LEU A 269 1.32 -14.43 -1.25
C LEU A 269 -0.20 -14.29 -1.46
N SER A 270 -0.77 -14.97 -2.47
CA SER A 270 -2.21 -14.86 -2.78
C SER A 270 -3.10 -15.84 -2.00
N GLN A 271 -2.57 -17.01 -1.62
CA GLN A 271 -3.38 -18.13 -1.17
C GLN A 271 -3.74 -18.06 0.31
N ALA A 272 -5.03 -17.87 0.60
CA ALA A 272 -5.57 -17.77 1.97
C ALA A 272 -5.97 -19.14 2.55
N THR A 273 -5.08 -20.15 2.48
CA THR A 273 -5.26 -21.43 3.15
C THR A 273 -4.24 -21.61 4.28
N SER A 274 -4.55 -22.47 5.27
CA SER A 274 -3.63 -22.73 6.39
C SER A 274 -2.30 -23.32 5.96
N GLU A 275 -2.26 -24.04 4.86
CA GLU A 275 -1.03 -24.62 4.29
C GLU A 275 -0.11 -23.51 3.77
N TYR A 276 -0.62 -22.65 2.87
CA TYR A 276 0.12 -21.53 2.30
C TYR A 276 0.49 -20.49 3.35
N ALA A 277 -0.39 -20.18 4.29
CA ALA A 277 -0.08 -19.23 5.36
C ALA A 277 1.10 -19.70 6.23
N ARG A 278 1.19 -21.00 6.54
CA ARG A 278 2.37 -21.56 7.24
C ARG A 278 3.64 -21.50 6.39
N HIS A 279 3.52 -21.67 5.08
CA HIS A 279 4.65 -21.52 4.17
C HIS A 279 5.09 -20.08 4.10
N TYR A 280 4.18 -19.14 3.86
CA TYR A 280 4.48 -17.70 3.79
C TYR A 280 5.13 -17.18 5.08
N ALA A 281 4.72 -17.68 6.23
CA ALA A 281 5.28 -17.30 7.54
C ALA A 281 6.76 -17.66 7.73
N LYS A 282 7.36 -18.46 6.84
CA LYS A 282 8.82 -18.72 6.82
C LYS A 282 9.61 -17.48 6.37
N ALA A 283 9.00 -16.62 5.58
CA ALA A 283 9.62 -15.38 5.14
C ALA A 283 9.42 -14.26 6.18
N THR A 284 10.51 -13.56 6.50
CA THR A 284 10.52 -12.47 7.48
C THR A 284 11.45 -11.36 7.01
N VAL A 285 10.99 -10.12 7.14
CA VAL A 285 11.79 -8.92 6.79
C VAL A 285 11.87 -8.00 8.00
N GLU A 286 13.09 -7.76 8.46
CA GLU A 286 13.40 -6.78 9.51
C GLU A 286 13.68 -5.42 8.89
N THR A 287 13.05 -4.39 9.42
CA THR A 287 13.22 -3.00 8.98
C THR A 287 13.29 -2.06 10.18
N GLU A 288 13.62 -0.79 9.94
CA GLU A 288 13.54 0.25 10.97
C GLU A 288 12.12 0.46 11.51
N SER A 289 11.11 0.12 10.73
CA SER A 289 9.69 0.23 11.11
C SER A 289 9.16 -1.01 11.83
N GLY A 290 9.97 -2.05 11.99
CA GLY A 290 9.64 -3.31 12.68
C GLY A 290 9.86 -4.55 11.81
N THR A 291 9.48 -5.68 12.34
CA THR A 291 9.59 -7.00 11.70
C THR A 291 8.25 -7.37 11.06
N PHE A 292 8.28 -7.74 9.79
CA PHE A 292 7.12 -8.19 9.04
C PHE A 292 7.27 -9.67 8.69
N THR A 293 6.24 -10.45 8.96
CA THR A 293 6.17 -11.89 8.64
C THR A 293 5.24 -12.11 7.46
N GLY A 294 5.61 -13.01 6.56
CA GLY A 294 4.82 -13.34 5.37
C GLY A 294 3.45 -13.92 5.72
N ALA A 295 2.44 -13.50 4.98
CA ALA A 295 1.05 -13.93 5.11
C ALA A 295 0.30 -13.66 3.80
N PRO A 296 -0.87 -14.26 3.58
CA PRO A 296 -1.75 -13.89 2.49
C PRO A 296 -2.03 -12.40 2.44
N ILE A 297 -2.02 -11.83 1.25
CA ILE A 297 -2.23 -10.38 1.05
C ILE A 297 -3.70 -10.05 1.27
N ALA A 298 -3.97 -9.17 2.24
CA ALA A 298 -5.30 -8.65 2.51
C ALA A 298 -5.22 -7.15 2.84
N TYR A 299 -6.01 -6.36 2.15
CA TYR A 299 -6.07 -4.91 2.29
C TYR A 299 -7.11 -4.50 3.31
N GLY A 300 -6.77 -3.51 4.12
CA GLY A 300 -7.67 -2.96 5.14
C GLY A 300 -8.05 -1.51 4.90
N MET A 301 -9.26 -1.14 5.33
CA MET A 301 -9.69 0.25 5.49
C MET A 301 -10.23 0.49 6.90
N SER A 302 -10.02 1.71 7.42
CA SER A 302 -10.54 2.18 8.69
C SER A 302 -10.89 3.66 8.62
N VAL A 303 -11.79 4.09 9.48
CA VAL A 303 -12.03 5.50 9.80
C VAL A 303 -11.33 5.78 11.13
N PRO A 304 -10.22 6.52 11.13
CA PRO A 304 -9.48 6.82 12.35
C PRO A 304 -10.29 7.69 13.33
N ASN A 305 -9.98 7.62 14.64
CA ASN A 305 -10.60 8.47 15.65
C ASN A 305 -10.32 9.98 15.46
N VAL A 306 -9.30 10.31 14.66
CA VAL A 306 -8.92 11.69 14.30
C VAL A 306 -9.64 12.20 13.06
N ALA A 307 -10.60 11.46 12.51
CA ALA A 307 -11.39 11.85 11.35
C ALA A 307 -12.23 13.10 11.64
N GLU A 308 -12.22 14.05 10.70
CA GLU A 308 -13.04 15.27 10.74
C GLU A 308 -14.41 15.04 10.11
N ALA A 309 -14.50 14.10 9.14
CA ALA A 309 -15.71 13.70 8.47
C ALA A 309 -15.97 12.18 8.58
N PRO A 310 -16.13 11.61 9.81
CA PRO A 310 -16.19 10.15 9.99
C PRO A 310 -17.39 9.51 9.29
N GLY A 311 -18.49 10.23 9.10
CA GLY A 311 -19.66 9.77 8.34
C GLY A 311 -19.33 9.58 6.86
N ARG A 312 -18.57 10.51 6.26
CA ARG A 312 -18.07 10.38 4.88
C ARG A 312 -17.04 9.26 4.74
N GLY A 313 -16.15 9.11 5.72
CA GLY A 313 -15.23 7.99 5.77
C GLY A 313 -15.95 6.63 5.79
N ALA A 314 -16.97 6.47 6.62
CA ALA A 314 -17.79 5.27 6.66
C ALA A 314 -18.55 5.04 5.33
N GLN A 315 -19.02 6.10 4.68
CA GLN A 315 -19.66 6.04 3.37
C GLN A 315 -18.70 5.58 2.26
N TRP A 316 -17.43 6.02 2.31
CA TRP A 316 -16.39 5.54 1.41
C TRP A 316 -16.11 4.04 1.59
N VAL A 317 -16.03 3.56 2.84
CA VAL A 317 -15.85 2.12 3.12
C VAL A 317 -17.05 1.31 2.60
N GLU A 318 -18.28 1.77 2.84
CA GLU A 318 -19.51 1.17 2.31
C GLU A 318 -19.51 1.12 0.77
N TYR A 319 -19.08 2.20 0.11
CA TYR A 319 -19.00 2.28 -1.35
C TYR A 319 -18.17 1.13 -1.95
N PHE A 320 -17.01 0.84 -1.38
CA PHE A 320 -16.16 -0.27 -1.83
C PHE A 320 -16.70 -1.66 -1.47
N ALA A 321 -17.67 -1.76 -0.60
CA ALA A 321 -18.39 -3.00 -0.28
C ALA A 321 -19.59 -3.25 -1.20
N THR A 322 -19.97 -2.28 -2.03
CA THR A 322 -21.11 -2.36 -2.95
C THR A 322 -20.66 -2.59 -4.40
N ASP A 323 -21.59 -2.87 -5.31
CA ASP A 323 -21.31 -3.21 -6.71
C ASP A 323 -20.43 -2.17 -7.44
N PRO A 324 -20.66 -0.85 -7.32
CA PRO A 324 -19.79 0.15 -7.97
C PRO A 324 -18.31 0.01 -7.56
N GLY A 325 -18.06 -0.04 -6.25
CA GLY A 325 -16.70 -0.13 -5.71
C GLY A 325 -16.04 -1.49 -6.05
N ARG A 326 -16.77 -2.60 -5.92
CA ARG A 326 -16.28 -3.94 -6.31
C ARG A 326 -15.89 -3.99 -7.78
N THR A 327 -16.75 -3.46 -8.66
CA THR A 327 -16.47 -3.39 -10.11
C THR A 327 -15.21 -2.58 -10.39
N ILE A 328 -14.96 -1.50 -9.65
CA ILE A 328 -13.71 -0.73 -9.77
C ILE A 328 -12.52 -1.57 -9.33
N LEU A 329 -12.58 -2.26 -8.18
CA LEU A 329 -11.51 -3.13 -7.71
C LEU A 329 -11.15 -4.21 -8.74
N GLU A 330 -12.14 -4.92 -9.28
CA GLU A 330 -11.94 -5.94 -10.31
C GLU A 330 -11.28 -5.39 -11.59
N LYS A 331 -11.76 -4.23 -12.08
CA LYS A 331 -11.17 -3.57 -13.26
C LYS A 331 -9.74 -3.13 -13.01
N GLN A 332 -9.37 -2.89 -11.77
CA GLN A 332 -8.00 -2.53 -11.36
C GLN A 332 -7.18 -3.74 -10.91
N GLY A 333 -7.59 -4.97 -11.28
CA GLY A 333 -6.84 -6.19 -11.01
C GLY A 333 -6.82 -6.66 -9.55
N LEU A 334 -7.64 -6.07 -8.70
CA LEU A 334 -7.81 -6.49 -7.31
C LEU A 334 -8.94 -7.51 -7.19
N VAL A 335 -8.88 -8.36 -6.16
CA VAL A 335 -9.93 -9.36 -5.89
C VAL A 335 -10.78 -8.89 -4.70
N PRO A 336 -12.03 -8.44 -4.91
CA PRO A 336 -12.91 -8.00 -3.83
C PRO A 336 -13.19 -9.11 -2.81
N VAL A 337 -13.30 -8.73 -1.55
CA VAL A 337 -13.83 -9.57 -0.46
C VAL A 337 -15.32 -9.24 -0.30
N ASP A 338 -16.19 -10.19 -0.58
CA ASP A 338 -17.65 -10.00 -0.58
C ASP A 338 -18.35 -11.06 0.27
N PRO A 339 -19.08 -10.67 1.33
CA PRO A 339 -19.11 -9.33 1.92
C PRO A 339 -17.75 -8.94 2.52
N ILE A 340 -17.49 -7.63 2.66
CA ILE A 340 -16.29 -7.18 3.37
C ILE A 340 -16.29 -7.74 4.79
N VAL A 341 -15.09 -7.95 5.35
CA VAL A 341 -14.94 -8.59 6.66
C VAL A 341 -14.48 -7.59 7.70
N VAL A 342 -15.15 -7.56 8.85
CA VAL A 342 -14.74 -6.79 10.03
C VAL A 342 -14.38 -7.74 11.17
N PRO A 343 -13.42 -7.39 12.06
CA PRO A 343 -13.11 -8.19 13.21
C PRO A 343 -14.32 -8.30 14.14
N LYS A 344 -14.65 -9.50 14.57
CA LYS A 344 -15.73 -9.72 15.53
C LYS A 344 -15.48 -9.01 16.86
N SER A 345 -14.21 -8.86 17.26
CA SER A 345 -13.81 -8.16 18.48
C SER A 345 -14.11 -6.66 18.48
N GLY A 346 -14.18 -6.05 17.29
CA GLY A 346 -14.43 -4.62 17.10
C GLY A 346 -15.80 -4.29 16.47
N GLN A 347 -16.66 -5.29 16.25
CA GLN A 347 -17.92 -5.11 15.50
C GLN A 347 -18.84 -4.03 16.07
N ASP A 348 -18.87 -3.86 17.39
CA ASP A 348 -19.75 -2.89 18.05
C ASP A 348 -19.33 -1.43 17.82
N ALA A 349 -18.09 -1.20 17.34
CA ALA A 349 -17.59 0.11 16.98
C ALA A 349 -17.76 0.43 15.48
N VAL A 350 -18.18 -0.54 14.68
CA VAL A 350 -18.39 -0.36 13.23
C VAL A 350 -19.71 0.39 13.00
N PRO A 351 -19.70 1.49 12.22
CA PRO A 351 -20.95 2.19 11.88
C PRO A 351 -21.97 1.28 11.20
N ASP A 352 -23.26 1.45 11.53
CA ASP A 352 -24.36 0.63 11.01
C ASP A 352 -24.35 0.49 9.48
N ARG A 353 -24.05 1.59 8.75
CA ARG A 353 -23.97 1.57 7.30
C ARG A 353 -22.92 0.58 6.77
N VAL A 354 -21.77 0.47 7.43
CA VAL A 354 -20.72 -0.48 7.09
C VAL A 354 -21.09 -1.90 7.52
N MET A 355 -21.68 -2.06 8.74
CA MET A 355 -22.12 -3.37 9.20
C MET A 355 -23.22 -4.00 8.35
N ASN A 356 -24.08 -3.20 7.71
CA ASN A 356 -25.13 -3.69 6.80
C ASN A 356 -24.57 -4.39 5.55
N VAL A 357 -23.32 -4.10 5.17
CA VAL A 357 -22.61 -4.67 4.00
C VAL A 357 -21.39 -5.51 4.40
N ALA A 358 -21.19 -5.77 5.68
CA ALA A 358 -20.05 -6.49 6.22
C ALA A 358 -20.43 -7.79 6.90
N SER A 359 -19.45 -8.68 7.06
CA SER A 359 -19.53 -9.89 7.87
C SER A 359 -18.55 -9.81 9.04
N ALA A 360 -19.05 -9.94 10.28
CA ALA A 360 -18.19 -9.97 11.46
C ALA A 360 -17.57 -11.36 11.65
N GLN A 361 -16.24 -11.46 11.60
CA GLN A 361 -15.52 -12.72 11.68
C GLN A 361 -14.33 -12.60 12.66
N SER A 362 -13.90 -13.72 13.25
CA SER A 362 -12.67 -13.76 14.04
C SER A 362 -11.44 -14.02 13.18
N ASN A 363 -11.64 -14.64 12.02
CA ASN A 363 -10.58 -15.00 11.09
C ASN A 363 -11.07 -14.81 9.65
N LEU A 364 -10.16 -14.47 8.75
CA LEU A 364 -10.37 -14.55 7.31
C LEU A 364 -9.47 -15.68 6.76
N GLY A 365 -10.05 -16.88 6.58
CA GLY A 365 -9.24 -18.06 6.32
C GLY A 365 -8.22 -18.28 7.46
N PRO A 366 -6.91 -18.32 7.17
CA PRO A 366 -5.85 -18.49 8.17
C PRO A 366 -5.43 -17.17 8.87
N LEU A 367 -5.94 -16.03 8.45
CA LEU A 367 -5.60 -14.72 9.01
C LEU A 367 -6.45 -14.46 10.27
N GLU A 368 -5.77 -14.20 11.39
CA GLU A 368 -6.39 -13.69 12.62
C GLU A 368 -6.69 -12.20 12.49
N LEU A 369 -7.92 -11.81 12.88
CA LEU A 369 -8.44 -10.45 12.73
C LEU A 369 -8.43 -9.68 14.05
#